data_9f57975886a079d9c37af051c9b35b5c
#
_entry.id   9f57975886a079d9c37af051c9b35b5c
#
_cell.length_a   1.000
_cell.length_b   1.000
_cell.length_c   1.000
_cell.angle_alpha   90.00
_cell.angle_beta   90.00
_cell.angle_gamma   90.00
#
_symmetry.space_group_name_H-M   'P 1'
#
loop_
_entity.id
_entity.type
_entity.pdbx_description
1 polymer ?
#
loop_
_entity_poly.entity_id
_entity_poly.type
_entity_poly.pdbx_seq_one_letter_code
_entity_poly.pdbx_strand_id
1 'polypeptide(L)'
;MVSFTKERIARGLLSIGAVFLRPQEPFIWASGIKSPIYCDNRLILTAPNVRDDVERTIAETVQREYPQAEALMGTATAGIAHAAIAAHMLGLPMGYVRSGSKDHGRKNQIEGKPVQGERVVVIEDLISTGGSVLDAVSALRDAGAEVLGIISIFTYCMQKGLDRLAAANVRNVSLTDLDTVVRMGAEEHYITEADVSRLLAFRDNPSDESWITKGGTN
;
A
#
# COMPACT_ATOMS: atom_id res chain seq x y z
N MET A 1 -12.51 14.78 7.38
CA MET A 1 -11.03 14.84 7.29
C MET A 1 -10.44 13.62 6.58
N VAL A 2 -10.74 12.37 6.97
CA VAL A 2 -10.16 11.16 6.33
C VAL A 2 -10.49 11.05 4.83
N SER A 3 -11.72 11.34 4.40
CA SER A 3 -12.12 11.31 2.98
C SER A 3 -11.29 12.28 2.14
N PHE A 4 -11.13 13.51 2.58
CA PHE A 4 -10.34 14.53 1.87
C PHE A 4 -8.87 14.12 1.68
N THR A 5 -8.27 13.48 2.69
CA THR A 5 -6.89 12.98 2.59
C THR A 5 -6.77 11.87 1.53
N LYS A 6 -7.70 10.90 1.54
CA LYS A 6 -7.70 9.80 0.55
C LYS A 6 -7.84 10.33 -0.87
N GLU A 7 -8.75 11.27 -1.09
CA GLU A 7 -8.98 11.91 -2.40
C GLU A 7 -7.74 12.66 -2.89
N ARG A 8 -7.12 13.45 -2.02
CA ARG A 8 -5.91 14.22 -2.34
C ARG A 8 -4.75 13.30 -2.76
N ILE A 9 -4.50 12.23 -2.01
CA ILE A 9 -3.47 11.24 -2.37
C ILE A 9 -3.83 10.52 -3.66
N ALA A 10 -5.09 10.09 -3.86
CA ALA A 10 -5.54 9.47 -5.11
C ALA A 10 -5.28 10.35 -6.33
N ARG A 11 -5.64 11.64 -6.25
CA ARG A 11 -5.36 12.64 -7.31
C ARG A 11 -3.86 12.78 -7.58
N GLY A 12 -3.05 12.84 -6.53
CA GLY A 12 -1.60 12.86 -6.65
C GLY A 12 -1.07 11.65 -7.43
N LEU A 13 -1.51 10.44 -7.08
CA LEU A 13 -1.09 9.20 -7.75
C LEU A 13 -1.53 9.15 -9.23
N LEU A 14 -2.76 9.58 -9.53
CA LEU A 14 -3.26 9.66 -10.90
C LEU A 14 -2.47 10.68 -11.72
N SER A 15 -2.21 11.87 -11.17
CA SER A 15 -1.55 12.97 -11.89
C SER A 15 -0.13 12.66 -12.34
N ILE A 16 0.60 11.80 -11.61
CA ILE A 16 1.97 11.38 -11.95
C ILE A 16 2.01 10.04 -12.70
N GLY A 17 0.85 9.46 -13.02
CA GLY A 17 0.77 8.14 -13.65
C GLY A 17 1.30 7.00 -12.75
N ALA A 18 1.25 7.14 -11.44
CA ALA A 18 1.55 6.03 -10.52
C ALA A 18 0.43 4.99 -10.50
N VAL A 19 -0.79 5.39 -10.83
CA VAL A 19 -1.92 4.50 -11.02
C VAL A 19 -2.41 4.60 -12.45
N PHE A 20 -2.49 3.46 -13.13
CA PHE A 20 -3.01 3.31 -14.49
C PHE A 20 -4.32 2.55 -14.45
N LEU A 21 -5.36 3.15 -15.01
CA LEU A 21 -6.69 2.57 -15.15
C LEU A 21 -6.93 2.22 -16.61
N ARG A 22 -6.95 0.92 -16.97
CA ARG A 22 -7.12 0.41 -18.36
C ARG A 22 -8.11 -0.74 -18.41
N PRO A 23 -9.39 -0.50 -18.16
CA PRO A 23 -10.40 -1.57 -18.15
C PRO A 23 -10.66 -2.18 -19.54
N GLN A 24 -10.32 -1.47 -20.63
CA GLN A 24 -10.46 -1.96 -22.02
C GLN A 24 -9.24 -2.78 -22.46
N GLU A 25 -8.04 -2.48 -21.91
CA GLU A 25 -6.76 -3.14 -22.23
C GLU A 25 -6.08 -3.60 -20.94
N PRO A 26 -6.54 -4.71 -20.33
CA PRO A 26 -6.06 -5.13 -19.03
C PRO A 26 -4.57 -5.42 -18.98
N PHE A 27 -3.95 -5.10 -17.85
CA PHE A 27 -2.61 -5.58 -17.51
C PHE A 27 -2.66 -7.08 -17.17
N ILE A 28 -1.58 -7.80 -17.45
CA ILE A 28 -1.42 -9.20 -17.01
C ILE A 28 -0.41 -9.20 -15.86
N TRP A 29 -0.85 -9.57 -14.66
CA TRP A 29 0.04 -9.72 -13.53
C TRP A 29 0.93 -10.97 -13.67
N ALA A 30 2.02 -11.03 -12.92
CA ALA A 30 2.91 -12.20 -12.90
C ALA A 30 2.18 -13.52 -12.52
N SER A 31 1.06 -13.42 -11.80
CA SER A 31 0.16 -14.55 -11.50
C SER A 31 -0.72 -14.99 -12.66
N GLY A 32 -0.70 -14.27 -13.79
CA GLY A 32 -1.60 -14.49 -14.93
C GLY A 32 -2.96 -13.80 -14.81
N ILE A 33 -3.27 -13.16 -13.69
CA ILE A 33 -4.53 -12.43 -13.50
C ILE A 33 -4.56 -11.20 -14.40
N LYS A 34 -5.65 -11.05 -15.17
CA LYS A 34 -5.93 -9.83 -15.93
C LYS A 34 -6.46 -8.77 -14.97
N SER A 35 -5.84 -7.61 -14.96
CA SER A 35 -6.19 -6.51 -14.07
C SER A 35 -6.49 -5.23 -14.84
N PRO A 36 -7.61 -4.53 -14.57
CA PRO A 36 -7.93 -3.24 -15.18
C PRO A 36 -7.13 -2.09 -14.58
N ILE A 37 -6.31 -2.36 -13.58
CA ILE A 37 -5.52 -1.39 -12.83
C ILE A 37 -4.10 -1.89 -12.61
N TYR A 38 -3.14 -0.99 -12.73
CA TYR A 38 -1.75 -1.21 -12.30
C TYR A 38 -1.32 -0.02 -11.45
N CYS A 39 -0.66 -0.31 -10.32
CA CYS A 39 -0.12 0.71 -9.42
C CYS A 39 1.40 0.52 -9.30
N ASP A 40 2.15 1.60 -9.54
CA ASP A 40 3.59 1.68 -9.35
C ASP A 40 3.94 2.90 -8.48
N ASN A 41 3.88 2.70 -7.17
CA ASN A 41 4.17 3.77 -6.20
C ASN A 41 5.64 4.21 -6.19
N ARG A 42 6.55 3.48 -6.85
CA ARG A 42 7.95 3.91 -7.01
C ARG A 42 8.08 5.21 -7.79
N LEU A 43 7.09 5.52 -8.65
CA LEU A 43 7.04 6.78 -9.40
C LEU A 43 6.86 8.01 -8.49
N ILE A 44 6.33 7.83 -7.29
CA ILE A 44 6.22 8.89 -6.27
C ILE A 44 7.59 9.51 -5.99
N LEU A 45 8.65 8.69 -5.94
CA LEU A 45 10.00 9.15 -5.60
C LEU A 45 10.57 10.13 -6.64
N THR A 46 10.09 10.08 -7.89
CA THR A 46 10.50 10.96 -8.98
C THR A 46 9.66 12.23 -9.12
N ALA A 47 8.60 12.38 -8.31
CA ALA A 47 7.66 13.48 -8.32
C ALA A 47 7.68 14.23 -6.97
N PRO A 48 8.60 15.20 -6.75
CA PRO A 48 8.86 15.78 -5.43
C PRO A 48 7.63 16.31 -4.72
N ASN A 49 6.73 17.01 -5.42
CA ASN A 49 5.52 17.58 -4.80
C ASN A 49 4.57 16.50 -4.28
N VAL A 50 4.36 15.42 -5.05
CA VAL A 50 3.52 14.28 -4.64
C VAL A 50 4.21 13.48 -3.55
N ARG A 51 5.52 13.26 -3.68
CA ARG A 51 6.33 12.60 -2.66
C ARG A 51 6.23 13.32 -1.31
N ASP A 52 6.48 14.62 -1.28
CA ASP A 52 6.47 15.40 -0.04
C ASP A 52 5.07 15.41 0.61
N ASP A 53 4.02 15.35 -0.19
CA ASP A 53 2.64 15.21 0.30
C ASP A 53 2.36 13.83 0.88
N VAL A 54 2.78 12.76 0.20
CA VAL A 54 2.66 11.38 0.69
C VAL A 54 3.43 11.20 2.00
N GLU A 55 4.69 11.65 2.05
CA GLU A 55 5.54 11.47 3.23
C GLU A 55 5.04 12.24 4.45
N ARG A 56 4.60 13.48 4.25
CA ARG A 56 3.94 14.26 5.30
C ARG A 56 2.69 13.54 5.80
N THR A 57 1.88 13.01 4.90
CA THR A 57 0.67 12.28 5.26
C THR A 57 0.97 10.99 6.03
N ILE A 58 2.05 10.28 5.68
CA ILE A 58 2.53 9.13 6.47
C ILE A 58 2.89 9.61 7.88
N ALA A 59 3.73 10.65 8.00
CA ALA A 59 4.17 11.17 9.29
C ALA A 59 3.00 11.62 10.19
N GLU A 60 2.05 12.38 9.63
CA GLU A 60 0.83 12.80 10.33
C GLU A 60 -0.03 11.59 10.75
N THR A 61 -0.09 10.55 9.92
CA THR A 61 -0.83 9.34 10.22
C THR A 61 -0.17 8.54 11.34
N VAL A 62 1.17 8.45 11.37
CA VAL A 62 1.91 7.85 12.50
C VAL A 62 1.58 8.58 13.79
N GLN A 63 1.69 9.91 13.81
CA GLN A 63 1.43 10.71 15.01
C GLN A 63 -0.01 10.57 15.52
N ARG A 64 -0.97 10.46 14.61
CA ARG A 64 -2.39 10.37 14.96
C ARG A 64 -2.81 8.97 15.41
N GLU A 65 -2.39 7.93 14.66
CA GLU A 65 -2.87 6.56 14.88
C GLU A 65 -1.97 5.75 15.82
N TYR A 66 -0.68 6.08 15.84
CA TYR A 66 0.36 5.38 16.59
C TYR A 66 1.30 6.34 17.33
N PRO A 67 0.78 7.23 18.19
CA PRO A 67 1.60 8.25 18.88
C PRO A 67 2.70 7.66 19.77
N GLN A 68 2.60 6.38 20.08
CA GLN A 68 3.60 5.63 20.87
C GLN A 68 4.66 4.94 20.01
N ALA A 69 4.68 5.14 18.69
CA ALA A 69 5.68 4.56 17.81
C ALA A 69 7.09 5.05 18.18
N GLU A 70 8.03 4.11 18.25
CA GLU A 70 9.42 4.35 18.58
C GLU A 70 10.34 4.21 17.36
N ALA A 71 9.91 3.48 16.33
CA ALA A 71 10.64 3.38 15.07
C ALA A 71 9.69 3.08 13.89
N LEU A 72 10.16 3.37 12.67
CA LEU A 72 9.48 3.00 11.44
C LEU A 72 10.23 1.88 10.73
N MET A 73 9.50 0.89 10.20
CA MET A 73 10.07 -0.27 9.51
C MET A 73 9.52 -0.36 8.08
N GLY A 74 10.35 -0.01 7.08
CA GLY A 74 9.95 -0.09 5.68
C GLY A 74 9.95 -1.53 5.15
N THR A 75 9.02 -1.87 4.27
CA THR A 75 9.09 -3.13 3.52
C THR A 75 9.98 -2.97 2.29
N ALA A 76 10.89 -3.89 2.08
CA ALA A 76 11.71 -3.86 0.88
C ALA A 76 10.87 -4.31 -0.35
N THR A 77 10.97 -3.56 -1.45
CA THR A 77 11.93 -2.50 -1.72
C THR A 77 11.27 -1.12 -1.63
N ALA A 78 10.03 -0.99 -2.07
CA ALA A 78 9.41 0.33 -2.28
C ALA A 78 9.11 1.07 -0.97
N GLY A 79 8.76 0.37 0.12
CA GLY A 79 8.49 0.97 1.42
C GLY A 79 9.72 1.61 2.11
N ILE A 80 10.95 1.26 1.70
CA ILE A 80 12.18 1.73 2.37
C ILE A 80 12.30 3.26 2.31
N ALA A 81 12.20 3.84 1.11
CA ALA A 81 12.40 5.27 0.94
C ALA A 81 11.33 6.07 1.69
N HIS A 82 10.07 5.63 1.62
CA HIS A 82 8.94 6.24 2.32
C HIS A 82 9.13 6.20 3.84
N ALA A 83 9.53 5.05 4.38
CA ALA A 83 9.86 4.92 5.81
C ALA A 83 11.00 5.86 6.22
N ALA A 84 12.06 5.98 5.40
CA ALA A 84 13.22 6.82 5.70
C ALA A 84 12.85 8.31 5.76
N ILE A 85 12.09 8.80 4.78
CA ILE A 85 11.69 10.21 4.74
C ILE A 85 10.71 10.54 5.87
N ALA A 86 9.70 9.70 6.09
CA ALA A 86 8.74 9.90 7.17
C ALA A 86 9.41 9.82 8.56
N ALA A 87 10.33 8.88 8.77
CA ALA A 87 11.11 8.78 10.01
C ALA A 87 11.96 10.03 10.26
N HIS A 88 12.61 10.55 9.20
CA HIS A 88 13.35 11.81 9.27
C HIS A 88 12.45 12.98 9.72
N MET A 89 11.25 13.10 9.13
CA MET A 89 10.27 14.14 9.50
C MET A 89 9.82 14.03 10.96
N LEU A 90 9.74 12.80 11.49
CA LEU A 90 9.31 12.52 12.86
C LEU A 90 10.45 12.54 13.88
N GLY A 91 11.70 12.54 13.44
CA GLY A 91 12.86 12.36 14.32
C GLY A 91 12.94 10.96 14.92
N LEU A 92 12.38 9.95 14.24
CA LEU A 92 12.37 8.56 14.70
C LEU A 92 13.47 7.72 14.03
N PRO A 93 13.99 6.70 14.70
CA PRO A 93 14.78 5.65 14.07
C PRO A 93 14.00 4.94 12.96
N MET A 94 14.75 4.36 12.00
CA MET A 94 14.15 3.53 10.98
C MET A 94 15.01 2.30 10.67
N GLY A 95 14.35 1.26 10.18
CA GLY A 95 14.94 0.09 9.57
C GLY A 95 14.07 -0.39 8.42
N TYR A 96 14.39 -1.56 7.87
CA TYR A 96 13.54 -2.17 6.85
C TYR A 96 13.61 -3.70 6.88
N VAL A 97 12.60 -4.34 6.32
CA VAL A 97 12.50 -5.79 6.24
C VAL A 97 12.59 -6.22 4.77
N ARG A 98 13.57 -7.09 4.47
CA ARG A 98 13.75 -7.66 3.13
C ARG A 98 12.75 -8.77 2.87
N SER A 99 12.27 -8.88 1.63
CA SER A 99 11.48 -10.01 1.18
C SER A 99 12.35 -11.28 1.11
N GLY A 100 11.96 -12.33 1.82
CA GLY A 100 12.45 -13.69 1.69
C GLY A 100 13.94 -13.92 1.92
N SER A 101 14.30 -14.83 2.82
CA SER A 101 15.57 -15.53 2.75
C SER A 101 15.30 -16.96 2.28
N LYS A 102 15.81 -17.33 1.12
CA LYS A 102 15.72 -18.74 0.68
C LYS A 102 16.69 -19.68 1.40
N ASP A 103 17.74 -19.19 2.06
CA ASP A 103 18.81 -20.10 2.50
C ASP A 103 19.41 -19.92 3.89
N HIS A 104 19.18 -18.86 4.66
CA HIS A 104 19.85 -18.69 5.97
C HIS A 104 18.99 -17.99 7.04
N GLY A 105 17.90 -18.61 7.47
CA GLY A 105 17.18 -18.23 8.70
C GLY A 105 16.58 -16.81 8.71
N ARG A 106 15.37 -16.66 9.27
CA ARG A 106 14.63 -15.39 9.39
C ARG A 106 15.39 -14.24 10.07
N LYS A 107 16.47 -14.55 10.81
CA LYS A 107 17.27 -13.56 11.56
C LYS A 107 17.99 -12.52 10.70
N ASN A 108 18.13 -12.73 9.38
CA ASN A 108 18.85 -11.83 8.47
C ASN A 108 17.92 -11.03 7.55
N GLN A 109 16.61 -10.99 7.82
CA GLN A 109 15.67 -10.23 6.99
C GLN A 109 15.56 -8.77 7.41
N ILE A 110 15.89 -8.44 8.66
CA ILE A 110 15.73 -7.10 9.21
C ILE A 110 17.06 -6.36 9.09
N GLU A 111 17.03 -5.22 8.45
CA GLU A 111 18.13 -4.27 8.40
C GLU A 111 17.79 -3.07 9.29
N GLY A 112 18.76 -2.62 10.05
CA GLY A 112 18.57 -1.83 11.25
C GLY A 112 18.57 -2.75 12.48
N LYS A 113 18.39 -2.18 13.64
CA LYS A 113 18.47 -2.95 14.90
C LYS A 113 17.24 -2.64 15.76
N PRO A 114 16.10 -3.29 15.51
CA PRO A 114 14.98 -3.16 16.45
C PRO A 114 15.38 -3.71 17.81
N VAL A 115 15.03 -2.98 18.85
CA VAL A 115 15.27 -3.40 20.23
C VAL A 115 14.11 -4.31 20.68
N GLN A 116 14.43 -5.28 21.53
CA GLN A 116 13.40 -6.14 22.13
C GLN A 116 12.30 -5.28 22.80
N GLY A 117 11.07 -5.48 22.42
CA GLY A 117 9.91 -4.73 22.90
C GLY A 117 9.73 -3.34 22.28
N GLU A 118 10.57 -2.96 21.31
CA GLU A 118 10.42 -1.68 20.58
C GLU A 118 9.12 -1.64 19.79
N ARG A 119 8.38 -0.55 19.94
CA ARG A 119 7.08 -0.35 19.28
C ARG A 119 7.28 0.22 17.89
N VAL A 120 7.00 -0.58 16.88
CA VAL A 120 7.28 -0.23 15.49
C VAL A 120 6.00 -0.10 14.66
N VAL A 121 6.03 0.81 13.68
CA VAL A 121 5.03 0.91 12.62
C VAL A 121 5.65 0.47 11.30
N VAL A 122 4.98 -0.44 10.59
CA VAL A 122 5.41 -0.90 9.27
C VAL A 122 4.91 0.06 8.21
N ILE A 123 5.81 0.48 7.32
CA ILE A 123 5.49 1.34 6.16
C ILE A 123 5.58 0.49 4.88
N GLU A 124 4.46 0.41 4.18
CA GLU A 124 4.30 -0.34 2.93
C GLU A 124 3.88 0.60 1.81
N ASP A 125 4.31 0.34 0.59
CA ASP A 125 3.86 1.12 -0.57
C ASP A 125 2.48 0.67 -1.08
N LEU A 126 2.24 -0.65 -1.13
CA LEU A 126 1.04 -1.20 -1.74
C LEU A 126 0.61 -2.51 -1.08
N ILE A 127 -0.69 -2.62 -0.76
CA ILE A 127 -1.30 -3.87 -0.29
C ILE A 127 -2.33 -4.38 -1.32
N SER A 128 -2.07 -5.58 -1.86
CA SER A 128 -3.04 -6.35 -2.64
C SER A 128 -3.63 -7.50 -1.80
N THR A 129 -2.95 -8.63 -1.72
CA THR A 129 -3.36 -9.79 -0.90
C THR A 129 -2.68 -9.86 0.46
N GLY A 130 -1.84 -8.87 0.80
CA GLY A 130 -1.22 -8.73 2.11
C GLY A 130 -0.10 -9.71 2.45
N GLY A 131 0.30 -10.61 1.53
CA GLY A 131 1.31 -11.64 1.84
C GLY A 131 2.65 -11.03 2.25
N SER A 132 3.22 -10.16 1.41
CA SER A 132 4.54 -9.55 1.62
C SER A 132 4.63 -8.77 2.94
N VAL A 133 3.66 -7.89 3.20
CA VAL A 133 3.67 -7.07 4.42
C VAL A 133 3.48 -7.92 5.68
N LEU A 134 2.72 -9.01 5.60
CA LEU A 134 2.53 -9.92 6.74
C LEU A 134 3.77 -10.77 7.03
N ASP A 135 4.56 -11.11 6.01
CA ASP A 135 5.87 -11.73 6.21
C ASP A 135 6.81 -10.77 6.96
N ALA A 136 6.78 -9.48 6.64
CA ALA A 136 7.54 -8.46 7.36
C ALA A 136 7.07 -8.29 8.81
N VAL A 137 5.76 -8.24 9.05
CA VAL A 137 5.16 -8.19 10.40
C VAL A 137 5.59 -9.41 11.23
N SER A 138 5.54 -10.62 10.63
CA SER A 138 5.98 -11.84 11.31
C SER A 138 7.47 -11.78 11.67
N ALA A 139 8.34 -11.37 10.74
CA ALA A 139 9.76 -11.26 10.98
C ALA A 139 10.09 -10.28 12.13
N LEU A 140 9.40 -9.14 12.20
CA LEU A 140 9.56 -8.15 13.27
C LEU A 140 9.12 -8.71 14.63
N ARG A 141 7.95 -9.37 14.68
CA ARG A 141 7.45 -10.02 15.89
C ARG A 141 8.37 -11.15 16.35
N ASP A 142 8.88 -11.96 15.42
CA ASP A 142 9.84 -13.04 15.72
C ASP A 142 11.19 -12.48 16.27
N ALA A 143 11.55 -11.25 15.89
CA ALA A 143 12.70 -10.53 16.43
C ALA A 143 12.44 -9.84 17.78
N GLY A 144 11.19 -9.89 18.26
CA GLY A 144 10.78 -9.37 19.56
C GLY A 144 10.27 -7.93 19.53
N ALA A 145 10.06 -7.32 18.35
CA ALA A 145 9.44 -6.01 18.25
C ALA A 145 7.90 -6.09 18.47
N GLU A 146 7.33 -5.04 19.03
CA GLU A 146 5.89 -4.85 19.12
C GLU A 146 5.40 -4.11 17.87
N VAL A 147 4.77 -4.82 16.92
CA VAL A 147 4.21 -4.22 15.72
C VAL A 147 2.86 -3.59 16.05
N LEU A 148 2.80 -2.26 16.11
CA LEU A 148 1.60 -1.49 16.40
C LEU A 148 0.58 -1.53 15.26
N GLY A 149 1.07 -1.55 14.03
CA GLY A 149 0.24 -1.59 12.83
C GLY A 149 1.03 -1.32 11.56
N ILE A 150 0.28 -1.17 10.47
CA ILE A 150 0.80 -0.89 9.14
C ILE A 150 0.23 0.44 8.66
N ILE A 151 1.04 1.25 7.99
CA ILE A 151 0.59 2.36 7.15
C ILE A 151 0.99 2.03 5.73
N SER A 152 0.03 1.98 4.80
CA SER A 152 0.27 1.78 3.38
C SER A 152 -0.15 3.01 2.58
N ILE A 153 0.57 3.28 1.47
CA ILE A 153 0.18 4.37 0.58
C ILE A 153 -1.11 4.00 -0.13
N PHE A 154 -1.17 2.79 -0.68
CA PHE A 154 -2.31 2.31 -1.46
C PHE A 154 -2.74 0.90 -1.05
N THR A 155 -4.05 0.64 -1.09
CA THR A 155 -4.59 -0.72 -0.97
C THR A 155 -5.62 -1.00 -2.06
N TYR A 156 -5.60 -2.22 -2.59
CA TYR A 156 -6.65 -2.72 -3.48
C TYR A 156 -7.96 -3.04 -2.76
N CYS A 157 -7.98 -3.09 -1.44
CA CYS A 157 -9.13 -3.52 -0.63
C CYS A 157 -9.69 -4.89 -1.01
N MET A 158 -8.84 -5.79 -1.52
CA MET A 158 -9.25 -7.16 -1.86
C MET A 158 -9.61 -7.93 -0.59
N GLN A 159 -10.74 -8.68 -0.61
CA GLN A 159 -11.23 -9.43 0.55
C GLN A 159 -10.15 -10.35 1.14
N LYS A 160 -9.40 -11.05 0.29
CA LYS A 160 -8.29 -11.92 0.72
C LYS A 160 -7.22 -11.18 1.53
N GLY A 161 -6.94 -9.92 1.19
CA GLY A 161 -5.99 -9.07 1.94
C GLY A 161 -6.55 -8.67 3.30
N LEU A 162 -7.82 -8.26 3.32
CA LEU A 162 -8.52 -7.87 4.55
C LEU A 162 -8.59 -9.03 5.55
N ASP A 163 -8.97 -10.24 5.07
CA ASP A 163 -9.07 -11.44 5.90
C ASP A 163 -7.72 -11.84 6.50
N ARG A 164 -6.64 -11.75 5.72
CA ARG A 164 -5.29 -12.05 6.18
C ARG A 164 -4.77 -11.07 7.23
N LEU A 165 -5.02 -9.77 7.04
CA LEU A 165 -4.65 -8.73 8.02
C LEU A 165 -5.41 -8.95 9.33
N ALA A 166 -6.72 -9.25 9.25
CA ALA A 166 -7.54 -9.57 10.41
C ALA A 166 -7.03 -10.83 11.14
N ALA A 167 -6.75 -11.92 10.40
CA ALA A 167 -6.21 -13.16 10.96
C ALA A 167 -4.84 -12.98 11.63
N ALA A 168 -4.01 -12.06 11.12
CA ALA A 168 -2.72 -11.71 11.70
C ALA A 168 -2.83 -10.73 12.87
N ASN A 169 -4.04 -10.30 13.21
CA ASN A 169 -4.30 -9.27 14.24
C ASN A 169 -3.38 -8.04 14.06
N VAL A 170 -3.38 -7.47 12.86
CA VAL A 170 -2.64 -6.25 12.56
C VAL A 170 -3.53 -5.31 11.75
N ARG A 171 -3.66 -4.07 12.23
CA ARG A 171 -4.43 -3.02 11.56
C ARG A 171 -3.58 -2.37 10.47
N ASN A 172 -4.17 -2.17 9.29
CA ASN A 172 -3.62 -1.33 8.24
C ASN A 172 -4.41 -0.02 8.12
N VAL A 173 -3.69 1.09 8.01
CA VAL A 173 -4.23 2.41 7.67
C VAL A 173 -3.65 2.81 6.32
N SER A 174 -4.49 2.83 5.27
CA SER A 174 -4.05 3.24 3.93
C SER A 174 -4.32 4.71 3.69
N LEU A 175 -3.36 5.42 3.06
CA LEU A 175 -3.52 6.82 2.70
C LEU A 175 -4.57 7.01 1.61
N THR A 176 -4.67 6.04 0.70
CA THR A 176 -5.76 5.94 -0.28
C THR A 176 -6.06 4.48 -0.62
N ASP A 177 -7.10 4.25 -1.39
CA ASP A 177 -7.57 2.92 -1.78
C ASP A 177 -8.12 2.91 -3.20
N LEU A 178 -8.38 1.70 -3.72
CA LEU A 178 -8.89 1.51 -5.07
C LEU A 178 -10.23 2.21 -5.28
N ASP A 179 -11.15 2.16 -4.33
CA ASP A 179 -12.47 2.80 -4.46
C ASP A 179 -12.35 4.31 -4.64
N THR A 180 -11.48 4.93 -3.84
CA THR A 180 -11.21 6.37 -3.94
C THR A 180 -10.54 6.73 -5.25
N VAL A 181 -9.53 5.93 -5.69
CA VAL A 181 -8.84 6.16 -6.97
C VAL A 181 -9.78 6.01 -8.14
N VAL A 182 -10.66 5.00 -8.14
CA VAL A 182 -11.65 4.78 -9.21
C VAL A 182 -12.62 5.94 -9.29
N ARG A 183 -13.15 6.39 -8.15
CA ARG A 183 -14.05 7.55 -8.10
C ARG A 183 -13.37 8.82 -8.59
N MET A 184 -12.15 9.12 -8.12
CA MET A 184 -11.39 10.29 -8.61
C MET A 184 -11.05 10.17 -10.08
N GLY A 185 -10.74 8.95 -10.56
CA GLY A 185 -10.49 8.68 -11.96
C GLY A 185 -11.68 8.98 -12.88
N ALA A 186 -12.90 8.70 -12.43
CA ALA A 186 -14.12 9.04 -13.14
C ALA A 186 -14.39 10.56 -13.08
N GLU A 187 -14.29 11.18 -11.90
CA GLU A 187 -14.48 12.63 -11.73
C GLU A 187 -13.51 13.46 -12.59
N GLU A 188 -12.28 13.01 -12.77
CA GLU A 188 -11.23 13.68 -13.55
C GLU A 188 -11.12 13.18 -14.99
N HIS A 189 -12.07 12.36 -15.45
CA HIS A 189 -12.15 11.85 -16.82
C HIS A 189 -10.99 10.97 -17.29
N TYR A 190 -10.27 10.31 -16.37
CA TYR A 190 -9.31 9.25 -16.72
C TYR A 190 -10.02 7.97 -17.18
N ILE A 191 -11.24 7.73 -16.69
CA ILE A 191 -12.12 6.61 -17.03
C ILE A 191 -13.56 7.09 -17.13
N THR A 192 -14.43 6.27 -17.73
CA THR A 192 -15.87 6.53 -17.81
C THR A 192 -16.61 5.96 -16.60
N GLU A 193 -17.85 6.41 -16.35
CA GLU A 193 -18.71 5.82 -15.32
C GLU A 193 -18.97 4.31 -15.55
N ALA A 194 -19.02 3.85 -16.79
CA ALA A 194 -19.14 2.45 -17.12
C ALA A 194 -17.93 1.63 -16.65
N ASP A 195 -16.74 2.23 -16.65
CA ASP A 195 -15.49 1.59 -16.23
C ASP A 195 -15.39 1.43 -14.72
N VAL A 196 -16.05 2.32 -13.95
CA VAL A 196 -16.12 2.22 -12.49
C VAL A 196 -16.63 0.84 -12.06
N SER A 197 -17.74 0.39 -12.67
CA SER A 197 -18.34 -0.92 -12.35
C SER A 197 -17.42 -2.10 -12.67
N ARG A 198 -16.57 -1.98 -13.71
CA ARG A 198 -15.56 -3.00 -14.07
C ARG A 198 -14.46 -3.11 -13.03
N LEU A 199 -13.93 -1.95 -12.62
CA LEU A 199 -12.85 -1.87 -11.61
C LEU A 199 -13.30 -2.39 -10.25
N LEU A 200 -14.52 -2.05 -9.82
CA LEU A 200 -15.07 -2.55 -8.57
C LEU A 200 -15.36 -4.06 -8.63
N ALA A 201 -15.88 -4.57 -9.76
CA ALA A 201 -16.09 -6.01 -9.92
C ALA A 201 -14.77 -6.79 -9.89
N PHE A 202 -13.70 -6.27 -10.50
CA PHE A 202 -12.36 -6.84 -10.38
C PHE A 202 -11.87 -6.89 -8.92
N ARG A 203 -12.04 -5.80 -8.16
CA ARG A 203 -11.68 -5.76 -6.73
C ARG A 203 -12.36 -6.86 -5.94
N ASP A 204 -13.66 -7.05 -6.17
CA ASP A 204 -14.49 -8.00 -5.43
C ASP A 204 -14.13 -9.45 -5.77
N ASN A 205 -13.80 -9.74 -7.03
CA ASN A 205 -13.35 -11.07 -7.47
C ASN A 205 -12.29 -11.00 -8.60
N PRO A 206 -11.00 -10.85 -8.25
CA PRO A 206 -9.92 -10.72 -9.25
C PRO A 206 -9.75 -11.96 -10.16
N SER A 207 -10.31 -13.11 -9.77
CA SER A 207 -10.22 -14.36 -10.55
C SER A 207 -11.36 -14.49 -11.57
N ASP A 208 -12.40 -13.68 -11.47
CA ASP A 208 -13.53 -13.68 -12.40
C ASP A 208 -13.28 -12.64 -13.50
N GLU A 209 -13.15 -13.10 -14.74
CA GLU A 209 -12.93 -12.24 -15.90
C GLU A 209 -14.22 -11.60 -16.45
N SER A 210 -15.39 -11.85 -15.86
CA SER A 210 -16.67 -11.32 -16.34
C SER A 210 -16.73 -9.78 -16.34
N TRP A 211 -15.89 -9.12 -15.51
CA TRP A 211 -15.77 -7.66 -15.51
C TRP A 211 -15.29 -7.09 -16.85
N ILE A 212 -14.56 -7.86 -17.68
CA ILE A 212 -14.04 -7.43 -18.98
C ILE A 212 -15.19 -7.07 -19.94
N THR A 213 -16.29 -7.81 -19.88
CA THR A 213 -17.45 -7.63 -20.74
C THR A 213 -18.55 -6.75 -20.10
N LYS A 214 -18.46 -6.43 -18.81
CA LYS A 214 -19.41 -5.55 -18.14
C LYS A 214 -19.36 -4.14 -18.75
N GLY A 215 -20.52 -3.63 -19.17
CA GLY A 215 -20.64 -2.26 -19.68
C GLY A 215 -20.25 -2.07 -21.15
N GLY A 216 -19.92 -3.11 -21.88
CA GLY A 216 -19.83 -3.09 -23.34
C GLY A 216 -21.24 -3.09 -23.93
N THR A 217 -21.80 -1.90 -24.20
CA THR A 217 -22.84 -1.80 -25.23
C THR A 217 -22.18 -2.00 -26.58
N ASN A 218 -22.61 -3.02 -27.33
CA ASN A 218 -22.32 -3.15 -28.77
C ASN A 218 -22.63 -1.87 -29.51
#